data_7bc1b00f82af1ef21a30e09142e07ec5
#
_entry.id   7bc1b00f82af1ef21a30e09142e07ec5
#
_cell.length_a   1.000
_cell.length_b   1.000
_cell.length_c   1.000
_cell.angle_alpha   90.00
_cell.angle_beta   90.00
_cell.angle_gamma   90.00
#
_symmetry.space_group_name_H-M   'P 1'
#
loop_
_entity.id
_entity.type
_entity.pdbx_description
1 polymer ?
#
loop_
_entity_poly.entity_id
_entity_poly.type
_entity_poly.pdbx_seq_one_letter_code
_entity_poly.pdbx_strand_id
1 'polypeptide(L)'
;MFFSAALRARAAGLTAHWGRHVRNLHKTAMQNGAGGALFVHRDTPENNPDTPFDFTPENYQRIEAIVKNYPEGHKAAAVLPVLDLAQRQNGWLPISAMNKVAEVLQVPPMRVYEVATFYTMYNRKPVGKYHIQVCTTTPCMLRNSDSILEAIQKKLEVECLGACVNAPMVQINDNYYEDLTPKDIEEIIDELKAGKIPKPGPRSGRFSCEPAGGLTSLTEPPKGPGFGVQAGL
;
A
#
# COMPACT_ATOMS: atom_id res chain seq x y z
N MET A 1 22.67 22.98 -51.86
CA MET A 1 21.60 21.99 -51.59
C MET A 1 21.87 21.02 -50.39
N PHE A 2 23.08 21.04 -49.81
CA PHE A 2 23.44 20.06 -48.75
C PHE A 2 23.09 20.50 -47.30
N PHE A 3 22.84 21.78 -47.06
CA PHE A 3 22.48 22.28 -45.74
C PHE A 3 21.03 21.99 -45.32
N SER A 4 20.13 21.78 -46.23
CA SER A 4 18.68 21.53 -45.93
C SER A 4 18.41 20.11 -45.41
N ALA A 5 19.20 19.11 -45.81
CA ALA A 5 19.00 17.72 -45.41
C ALA A 5 19.46 17.44 -43.96
N ALA A 6 20.56 18.08 -43.53
CA ALA A 6 21.07 17.90 -42.17
C ALA A 6 20.20 18.52 -41.10
N LEU A 7 19.55 19.66 -41.37
CA LEU A 7 18.61 20.30 -40.46
C LEU A 7 17.30 19.49 -40.31
N ARG A 8 16.81 18.87 -41.39
CA ARG A 8 15.60 18.01 -41.32
C ARG A 8 15.84 16.72 -40.53
N ALA A 9 17.02 16.12 -40.64
CA ALA A 9 17.35 14.92 -39.90
C ALA A 9 17.46 15.18 -38.37
N ARG A 10 18.00 16.35 -37.98
CA ARG A 10 18.06 16.76 -36.55
C ARG A 10 16.71 17.10 -35.99
N ALA A 11 15.82 17.74 -36.74
CA ALA A 11 14.47 18.03 -36.28
C ALA A 11 13.62 16.77 -36.09
N ALA A 12 13.75 15.76 -36.97
CA ALA A 12 13.06 14.49 -36.85
C ALA A 12 13.56 13.66 -35.65
N GLY A 13 14.86 13.72 -35.32
CA GLY A 13 15.42 13.05 -34.15
C GLY A 13 14.98 13.67 -32.83
N LEU A 14 14.90 15.00 -32.77
CA LEU A 14 14.44 15.73 -31.57
C LEU A 14 12.94 15.50 -31.31
N THR A 15 12.11 15.49 -32.34
CA THR A 15 10.66 15.26 -32.16
C THR A 15 10.35 13.81 -31.77
N ALA A 16 11.12 12.83 -32.29
CA ALA A 16 10.95 11.43 -31.91
C ALA A 16 11.41 11.14 -30.48
N HIS A 17 12.41 11.84 -29.99
CA HIS A 17 12.90 11.71 -28.61
C HIS A 17 11.95 12.40 -27.62
N TRP A 18 11.46 13.57 -27.96
CA TRP A 18 10.45 14.29 -27.16
C TRP A 18 9.12 13.52 -27.06
N GLY A 19 8.68 12.95 -28.18
CA GLY A 19 7.46 12.14 -28.19
C GLY A 19 7.53 10.88 -27.33
N ARG A 20 8.72 10.26 -27.18
CA ARG A 20 8.95 9.13 -26.29
C ARG A 20 8.97 9.54 -24.82
N HIS A 21 9.58 10.66 -24.49
CA HIS A 21 9.57 11.19 -23.12
C HIS A 21 8.16 11.64 -22.66
N VAL A 22 7.45 12.34 -23.53
CA VAL A 22 6.05 12.75 -23.22
C VAL A 22 5.14 11.54 -23.05
N ARG A 23 5.31 10.47 -23.85
CA ARG A 23 4.54 9.21 -23.66
C ARG A 23 4.89 8.50 -22.35
N ASN A 24 6.14 8.52 -21.93
CA ASN A 24 6.54 7.93 -20.65
C ASN A 24 6.05 8.75 -19.45
N LEU A 25 6.09 10.08 -19.53
CA LEU A 25 5.51 10.97 -18.53
C LEU A 25 3.99 10.80 -18.42
N HIS A 26 3.30 10.62 -19.56
CA HIS A 26 1.86 10.37 -19.54
C HIS A 26 1.51 9.01 -18.96
N LYS A 27 2.31 7.97 -19.19
CA LYS A 27 2.12 6.65 -18.57
C LYS A 27 2.38 6.67 -17.07
N THR A 28 3.40 7.37 -16.60
CA THR A 28 3.69 7.55 -15.17
C THR A 28 2.60 8.38 -14.48
N ALA A 29 2.12 9.46 -15.08
CA ALA A 29 1.02 10.26 -14.55
C ALA A 29 -0.30 9.48 -14.44
N MET A 30 -0.59 8.55 -15.35
CA MET A 30 -1.75 7.67 -15.26
C MET A 30 -1.59 6.52 -14.25
N GLN A 31 -0.37 6.13 -13.90
CA GLN A 31 -0.10 5.09 -12.90
C GLN A 31 0.01 5.63 -11.48
N ASN A 32 0.46 6.88 -11.30
CA ASN A 32 0.69 7.49 -9.99
C ASN A 32 -0.34 8.57 -9.64
N GLY A 33 -1.45 8.65 -10.37
CA GLY A 33 -2.43 9.71 -10.21
C GLY A 33 -3.21 9.62 -8.89
N ALA A 34 -2.67 10.19 -7.83
CA ALA A 34 -3.44 10.71 -6.70
C ALA A 34 -4.26 11.94 -7.09
N GLY A 35 -4.20 12.38 -8.34
CA GLY A 35 -4.91 13.51 -8.90
C GLY A 35 -6.06 13.10 -9.80
N GLY A 36 -7.30 13.02 -9.27
CA GLY A 36 -8.52 13.16 -10.05
C GLY A 36 -8.85 12.10 -11.10
N ALA A 37 -8.17 10.98 -11.14
CA ALA A 37 -8.57 9.86 -11.98
C ALA A 37 -9.88 9.29 -11.43
N LEU A 38 -10.96 9.42 -12.16
CA LEU A 38 -12.21 8.72 -11.89
C LEU A 38 -11.90 7.23 -11.86
N PHE A 39 -11.95 6.62 -10.66
CA PHE A 39 -11.78 5.19 -10.47
C PHE A 39 -13.05 4.46 -10.92
N VAL A 40 -13.29 4.46 -12.22
CA VAL A 40 -14.39 3.70 -12.81
C VAL A 40 -13.91 2.27 -12.99
N HIS A 41 -14.62 1.33 -12.40
CA HIS A 41 -14.41 -0.09 -12.68
C HIS A 41 -14.77 -0.36 -14.15
N ARG A 42 -13.89 -1.09 -14.84
CA ARG A 42 -14.14 -1.61 -16.19
C ARG A 42 -13.88 -3.10 -16.13
N ASP A 43 -14.86 -3.87 -16.58
CA ASP A 43 -14.76 -5.32 -16.61
C ASP A 43 -13.58 -5.76 -17.47
N THR A 44 -12.82 -6.68 -16.93
CA THR A 44 -11.72 -7.39 -17.59
C THR A 44 -11.96 -8.89 -17.46
N PRO A 45 -11.32 -9.75 -18.28
CA PRO A 45 -11.47 -11.19 -18.15
C PRO A 45 -11.13 -11.71 -16.73
N GLU A 46 -10.25 -11.01 -16.01
CA GLU A 46 -9.77 -11.39 -14.69
C GLU A 46 -10.57 -10.75 -13.56
N ASN A 47 -11.24 -9.62 -13.83
CA ASN A 47 -11.95 -8.82 -12.83
C ASN A 47 -13.31 -8.36 -13.37
N ASN A 48 -14.31 -9.19 -13.19
CA ASN A 48 -15.69 -8.94 -13.56
C ASN A 48 -16.63 -9.53 -12.48
N PRO A 49 -17.92 -9.15 -12.48
CA PRO A 49 -18.90 -9.67 -11.50
C PRO A 49 -19.10 -11.18 -11.56
N ASP A 50 -18.85 -11.81 -12.72
CA ASP A 50 -19.05 -13.25 -12.93
C ASP A 50 -17.85 -14.09 -12.44
N THR A 51 -16.74 -13.45 -12.07
CA THR A 51 -15.59 -14.15 -11.50
C THR A 51 -16.01 -14.80 -10.17
N PRO A 52 -15.91 -16.13 -10.02
CA PRO A 52 -16.39 -16.78 -8.82
C PRO A 52 -15.55 -16.41 -7.59
N PHE A 53 -16.20 -15.93 -6.56
CA PHE A 53 -15.60 -15.73 -5.24
C PHE A 53 -16.59 -16.11 -4.15
N ASP A 54 -16.11 -16.90 -3.20
CA ASP A 54 -16.83 -17.17 -1.96
C ASP A 54 -15.83 -17.33 -0.82
N PHE A 55 -16.27 -17.06 0.42
CA PHE A 55 -15.43 -17.27 1.58
C PHE A 55 -15.33 -18.76 1.92
N THR A 56 -14.15 -19.14 2.41
CA THR A 56 -13.99 -20.49 2.98
C THR A 56 -14.84 -20.64 4.26
N PRO A 57 -15.24 -21.87 4.64
CA PRO A 57 -15.99 -22.09 5.88
C PRO A 57 -15.29 -21.51 7.12
N GLU A 58 -13.98 -21.58 7.18
CA GLU A 58 -13.17 -21.00 8.25
C GLU A 58 -13.27 -19.47 8.28
N ASN A 59 -13.27 -18.83 7.10
CA ASN A 59 -13.40 -17.40 7.00
C ASN A 59 -14.82 -16.92 7.34
N TYR A 60 -15.85 -17.70 7.06
CA TYR A 60 -17.20 -17.41 7.56
C TYR A 60 -17.25 -17.38 9.09
N GLN A 61 -16.59 -18.33 9.77
CA GLN A 61 -16.50 -18.32 11.24
C GLN A 61 -15.75 -17.08 11.76
N ARG A 62 -14.67 -16.67 11.06
CA ARG A 62 -13.94 -15.43 11.39
C ARG A 62 -14.81 -14.20 11.20
N ILE A 63 -15.60 -14.15 10.11
CA ILE A 63 -16.55 -13.04 9.86
C ILE A 63 -17.56 -12.93 11.00
N GLU A 64 -18.14 -14.03 11.45
CA GLU A 64 -19.05 -14.03 12.57
C GLU A 64 -18.39 -13.50 13.86
N ALA A 65 -17.16 -13.91 14.13
CA ALA A 65 -16.38 -13.41 15.26
C ALA A 65 -16.11 -11.90 15.16
N ILE A 66 -15.75 -11.42 13.95
CA ILE A 66 -15.51 -9.99 13.67
C ILE A 66 -16.80 -9.20 13.89
N VAL A 67 -17.92 -9.66 13.35
CA VAL A 67 -19.21 -8.95 13.47
C VAL A 67 -19.67 -8.86 14.94
N LYS A 68 -19.38 -9.86 15.76
CA LYS A 68 -19.70 -9.84 17.21
C LYS A 68 -18.93 -8.77 18.00
N ASN A 69 -17.85 -8.20 17.46
CA ASN A 69 -17.13 -7.10 18.11
C ASN A 69 -17.86 -5.75 17.99
N TYR A 70 -18.87 -5.67 17.14
CA TYR A 70 -19.65 -4.45 16.89
C TYR A 70 -21.03 -4.56 17.55
N PRO A 71 -21.63 -3.44 17.94
CA PRO A 71 -22.98 -3.42 18.51
C PRO A 71 -24.00 -4.04 17.57
N GLU A 72 -25.08 -4.58 18.16
CA GLU A 72 -26.18 -5.14 17.40
C GLU A 72 -26.77 -4.12 16.42
N GLY A 73 -27.04 -4.52 15.18
CA GLY A 73 -27.52 -3.65 14.10
C GLY A 73 -26.41 -2.90 13.35
N HIS A 74 -25.15 -2.94 13.79
CA HIS A 74 -24.04 -2.21 13.18
C HIS A 74 -23.08 -3.10 12.36
N LYS A 75 -23.56 -4.11 11.65
CA LYS A 75 -22.76 -5.00 10.81
C LYS A 75 -21.93 -4.24 9.75
N ALA A 76 -22.43 -3.09 9.29
CA ALA A 76 -21.72 -2.24 8.33
C ALA A 76 -20.33 -1.78 8.82
N ALA A 77 -20.12 -1.70 10.13
CA ALA A 77 -18.82 -1.35 10.71
C ALA A 77 -17.73 -2.42 10.43
N ALA A 78 -18.14 -3.65 10.14
CA ALA A 78 -17.22 -4.75 9.83
C ALA A 78 -16.70 -4.76 8.38
N VAL A 79 -17.08 -3.79 7.53
CA VAL A 79 -16.66 -3.76 6.11
C VAL A 79 -15.13 -3.79 5.97
N LEU A 80 -14.40 -2.98 6.75
CA LEU A 80 -12.94 -2.93 6.71
C LEU A 80 -12.29 -4.30 7.01
N PRO A 81 -12.50 -4.91 8.17
CA PRO A 81 -11.85 -6.19 8.48
C PRO A 81 -12.32 -7.35 7.60
N VAL A 82 -13.55 -7.32 7.07
CA VAL A 82 -14.03 -8.38 6.18
C VAL A 82 -13.46 -8.22 4.77
N LEU A 83 -13.24 -7.00 4.29
CA LEU A 83 -12.47 -6.74 3.06
C LEU A 83 -11.01 -7.21 3.18
N ASP A 84 -10.36 -6.95 4.31
CA ASP A 84 -9.01 -7.47 4.56
C ASP A 84 -8.97 -9.00 4.52
N LEU A 85 -9.95 -9.65 5.14
CA LEU A 85 -10.08 -11.10 5.12
C LEU A 85 -10.29 -11.66 3.70
N ALA A 86 -11.10 -10.99 2.88
CA ALA A 86 -11.30 -11.35 1.48
C ALA A 86 -10.00 -11.19 0.67
N GLN A 87 -9.28 -10.09 0.88
CA GLN A 87 -7.99 -9.84 0.24
C GLN A 87 -6.94 -10.88 0.63
N ARG A 88 -6.86 -11.25 1.91
CA ARG A 88 -5.93 -12.29 2.38
C ARG A 88 -6.24 -13.66 1.80
N GLN A 89 -7.51 -13.98 1.58
CA GLN A 89 -7.92 -15.24 0.97
C GLN A 89 -7.56 -15.29 -0.52
N ASN A 90 -7.80 -14.23 -1.27
CA ASN A 90 -7.67 -14.20 -2.74
C ASN A 90 -6.35 -13.58 -3.23
N GLY A 91 -5.61 -12.88 -2.36
CA GLY A 91 -4.41 -12.14 -2.69
C GLY A 91 -4.67 -10.70 -3.16
N TRP A 92 -5.87 -10.41 -3.66
CA TRP A 92 -6.33 -9.09 -4.10
C TRP A 92 -7.87 -9.04 -4.08
N LEU A 93 -8.48 -7.87 -4.28
CA LEU A 93 -9.92 -7.67 -4.21
C LEU A 93 -10.54 -7.51 -5.60
N PRO A 94 -11.01 -8.59 -6.25
CA PRO A 94 -11.87 -8.49 -7.42
C PRO A 94 -13.24 -7.89 -7.06
N ILE A 95 -13.95 -7.38 -8.06
CA ILE A 95 -15.29 -6.82 -7.84
C ILE A 95 -16.27 -7.85 -7.25
N SER A 96 -16.14 -9.11 -7.64
CA SER A 96 -16.94 -10.22 -7.12
C SER A 96 -16.73 -10.44 -5.61
N ALA A 97 -15.49 -10.32 -5.11
CA ALA A 97 -15.19 -10.40 -3.69
C ALA A 97 -15.80 -9.23 -2.91
N MET A 98 -15.74 -8.01 -3.46
CA MET A 98 -16.39 -6.84 -2.86
C MET A 98 -17.91 -6.99 -2.81
N ASN A 99 -18.51 -7.55 -3.87
CA ASN A 99 -19.95 -7.86 -3.91
C ASN A 99 -20.32 -8.91 -2.85
N LYS A 100 -19.48 -9.94 -2.68
CA LYS A 100 -19.71 -10.97 -1.66
C LYS A 100 -19.63 -10.40 -0.23
N VAL A 101 -18.69 -9.50 0.02
CA VAL A 101 -18.63 -8.76 1.30
C VAL A 101 -19.90 -7.96 1.54
N ALA A 102 -20.41 -7.28 0.51
CA ALA A 102 -21.67 -6.53 0.61
C ALA A 102 -22.86 -7.44 0.94
N GLU A 103 -22.94 -8.59 0.28
CA GLU A 103 -23.97 -9.62 0.52
C GLU A 103 -23.94 -10.13 1.97
N VAL A 104 -22.77 -10.57 2.44
CA VAL A 104 -22.59 -11.15 3.78
C VAL A 104 -22.92 -10.14 4.89
N LEU A 105 -22.51 -8.89 4.73
CA LEU A 105 -22.75 -7.83 5.70
C LEU A 105 -24.13 -7.14 5.51
N GLN A 106 -24.85 -7.48 4.45
CA GLN A 106 -26.16 -6.88 4.12
C GLN A 106 -26.07 -5.36 3.94
N VAL A 107 -25.04 -4.90 3.27
CA VAL A 107 -24.84 -3.48 2.93
C VAL A 107 -24.90 -3.27 1.42
N PRO A 108 -25.29 -2.08 0.93
CA PRO A 108 -25.25 -1.80 -0.50
C PRO A 108 -23.81 -1.95 -1.04
N PRO A 109 -23.59 -2.59 -2.22
CA PRO A 109 -22.26 -2.77 -2.79
C PRO A 109 -21.46 -1.49 -2.92
N MET A 110 -22.13 -0.36 -3.21
CA MET A 110 -21.49 0.95 -3.32
C MET A 110 -20.72 1.33 -2.05
N ARG A 111 -21.26 1.00 -0.86
CA ARG A 111 -20.59 1.29 0.42
C ARG A 111 -19.28 0.51 0.59
N VAL A 112 -19.24 -0.72 0.07
CA VAL A 112 -18.04 -1.53 0.05
C VAL A 112 -17.01 -0.96 -0.95
N TYR A 113 -17.48 -0.51 -2.14
CA TYR A 113 -16.61 0.10 -3.14
C TYR A 113 -15.99 1.41 -2.64
N GLU A 114 -16.76 2.26 -1.94
CA GLU A 114 -16.26 3.48 -1.32
C GLU A 114 -15.07 3.17 -0.39
N VAL A 115 -15.22 2.20 0.49
CA VAL A 115 -14.15 1.78 1.41
C VAL A 115 -12.94 1.21 0.64
N ALA A 116 -13.17 0.29 -0.29
CA ALA A 116 -12.10 -0.35 -1.05
C ALA A 116 -11.33 0.62 -1.97
N THR A 117 -11.95 1.73 -2.38
CA THR A 117 -11.30 2.76 -3.18
C THR A 117 -10.60 3.83 -2.36
N PHE A 118 -11.08 4.09 -1.16
CA PHE A 118 -10.53 5.10 -0.26
C PHE A 118 -9.23 4.64 0.40
N TYR A 119 -9.21 3.42 0.93
CA TYR A 119 -8.06 2.90 1.66
C TYR A 119 -7.04 2.27 0.71
N THR A 120 -5.81 2.77 0.72
CA THR A 120 -4.71 2.34 -0.16
C THR A 120 -4.21 0.92 0.11
N MET A 121 -4.53 0.34 1.27
CA MET A 121 -4.20 -1.03 1.62
C MET A 121 -4.95 -2.08 0.78
N TYR A 122 -6.03 -1.71 0.12
CA TYR A 122 -6.81 -2.63 -0.70
C TYR A 122 -6.32 -2.68 -2.14
N ASN A 123 -5.85 -3.85 -2.54
CA ASN A 123 -5.35 -4.12 -3.88
C ASN A 123 -6.50 -4.54 -4.81
N ARG A 124 -7.00 -3.62 -5.64
CA ARG A 124 -8.08 -3.87 -6.61
C ARG A 124 -7.60 -4.42 -7.95
N LYS A 125 -6.31 -4.68 -8.07
CA LYS A 125 -5.66 -5.32 -9.21
C LYS A 125 -4.85 -6.51 -8.70
N PRO A 126 -4.66 -7.56 -9.52
CA PRO A 126 -3.81 -8.67 -9.16
C PRO A 126 -2.42 -8.20 -8.73
N VAL A 127 -1.96 -8.70 -7.60
CA VAL A 127 -0.61 -8.47 -7.08
C VAL A 127 0.18 -9.78 -7.09
N GLY A 128 1.51 -9.67 -7.13
CA GLY A 128 2.39 -10.83 -7.07
C GLY A 128 2.47 -11.45 -5.66
N LYS A 129 3.26 -12.52 -5.54
CA LYS A 129 3.52 -13.18 -4.26
C LYS A 129 4.10 -12.22 -3.20
N TYR A 130 4.92 -11.27 -3.63
CA TYR A 130 5.50 -10.23 -2.79
C TYR A 130 5.05 -8.87 -3.28
N HIS A 131 4.37 -8.15 -2.42
CA HIS A 131 3.91 -6.79 -2.64
C HIS A 131 4.83 -5.85 -1.87
N ILE A 132 5.67 -5.12 -2.61
CA ILE A 132 6.71 -4.25 -2.02
C ILE A 132 6.23 -2.80 -2.09
N GLN A 133 6.07 -2.18 -0.93
CA GLN A 133 5.68 -0.77 -0.78
C GLN A 133 6.85 0.01 -0.21
N VAL A 134 7.28 1.06 -0.90
CA VAL A 134 8.41 1.91 -0.50
C VAL A 134 7.88 3.26 -0.05
N CYS A 135 8.19 3.64 1.17
CA CYS A 135 7.86 4.95 1.69
C CYS A 135 8.80 6.01 1.08
N THR A 136 8.22 6.96 0.35
CA THR A 136 8.96 8.10 -0.27
C THR A 136 8.57 9.45 0.34
N THR A 137 7.88 9.45 1.47
CA THR A 137 7.48 10.66 2.20
C THR A 137 8.68 11.33 2.85
N THR A 138 8.56 12.60 3.16
CA THR A 138 9.66 13.50 3.58
C THR A 138 10.70 12.89 4.53
N PRO A 139 10.37 12.22 5.65
CA PRO A 139 11.39 11.64 6.53
C PRO A 139 12.23 10.54 5.83
N CYS A 140 11.60 9.69 5.03
CA CYS A 140 12.30 8.65 4.28
C CYS A 140 13.11 9.25 3.12
N MET A 141 12.58 10.26 2.43
CA MET A 141 13.29 10.98 1.39
C MET A 141 14.56 11.66 1.92
N LEU A 142 14.49 12.32 3.07
CA LEU A 142 15.64 12.93 3.74
C LEU A 142 16.69 11.89 4.18
N ARG A 143 16.30 10.64 4.34
CA ARG A 143 17.16 9.50 4.65
C ARG A 143 17.50 8.68 3.40
N ASN A 144 17.40 9.29 2.21
CA ASN A 144 17.81 8.71 0.94
C ASN A 144 16.97 7.46 0.53
N SER A 145 15.64 7.53 0.68
CA SER A 145 14.74 6.47 0.18
C SER A 145 14.86 6.26 -1.33
N ASP A 146 15.33 7.27 -2.08
CA ASP A 146 15.52 7.17 -3.52
C ASP A 146 16.54 6.09 -3.88
N SER A 147 17.61 5.93 -3.10
CA SER A 147 18.58 4.85 -3.32
C SER A 147 17.99 3.46 -3.06
N ILE A 148 17.07 3.34 -2.10
CA ILE A 148 16.31 2.10 -1.86
C ILE A 148 15.38 1.81 -3.03
N LEU A 149 14.75 2.86 -3.52
CA LEU A 149 13.86 2.81 -4.65
C LEU A 149 14.59 2.35 -5.92
N GLU A 150 15.78 2.86 -6.20
CA GLU A 150 16.63 2.46 -7.33
C GLU A 150 17.07 0.99 -7.21
N ALA A 151 17.45 0.54 -6.02
CA ALA A 151 17.87 -0.84 -5.77
C ALA A 151 16.74 -1.85 -6.03
N ILE A 152 15.48 -1.47 -5.82
CA ILE A 152 14.33 -2.36 -6.04
C ILE A 152 13.91 -2.46 -7.52
N GLN A 153 14.27 -1.53 -8.39
CA GLN A 153 14.01 -1.45 -9.85
C GLN A 153 12.55 -1.57 -10.35
N LYS A 154 11.62 -2.12 -9.60
CA LYS A 154 10.16 -2.18 -9.91
C LYS A 154 9.34 -2.02 -8.64
N LYS A 155 8.43 -1.04 -8.59
CA LYS A 155 7.94 -0.50 -7.33
C LYS A 155 6.50 -0.12 -7.31
N LEU A 156 5.96 -0.18 -6.12
CA LEU A 156 4.83 0.62 -5.70
C LEU A 156 5.34 1.67 -4.71
N GLU A 157 5.28 2.94 -5.10
CA GLU A 157 5.50 4.06 -4.20
C GLU A 157 4.23 4.28 -3.38
N VAL A 158 4.40 4.46 -2.08
CA VAL A 158 3.31 4.75 -1.16
C VAL A 158 3.65 5.95 -0.31
N GLU A 159 2.62 6.56 0.26
CA GLU A 159 2.78 7.59 1.26
C GLU A 159 3.30 7.01 2.59
N CYS A 160 3.33 7.83 3.64
CA CYS A 160 3.93 7.48 4.92
C CYS A 160 3.35 6.18 5.51
N LEU A 161 4.22 5.21 5.78
CA LEU A 161 3.89 3.92 6.40
C LEU A 161 4.03 3.95 7.94
N GLY A 162 4.31 5.10 8.55
CA GLY A 162 4.28 5.29 10.00
C GLY A 162 5.56 4.91 10.76
N ALA A 163 6.63 4.48 10.11
CA ALA A 163 7.90 4.13 10.75
C ALA A 163 9.01 5.18 10.53
N CYS A 164 8.66 6.46 10.58
CA CYS A 164 9.55 7.59 10.26
C CYS A 164 10.81 7.65 11.13
N VAL A 165 10.77 7.17 12.35
CA VAL A 165 11.92 7.13 13.29
C VAL A 165 13.05 6.26 12.73
N ASN A 166 12.71 5.18 12.07
CA ASN A 166 13.63 4.23 11.46
C ASN A 166 13.62 4.32 9.92
N ALA A 167 13.54 5.52 9.40
CA ALA A 167 13.65 5.78 7.97
C ALA A 167 15.09 5.51 7.46
N PRO A 168 15.28 5.05 6.21
CA PRO A 168 14.24 4.67 5.26
C PRO A 168 13.66 3.29 5.52
N MET A 169 12.40 3.08 5.09
CA MET A 169 11.71 1.84 5.35
C MET A 169 10.90 1.34 4.15
N VAL A 170 10.69 0.04 4.13
CA VAL A 170 9.92 -0.69 3.12
C VAL A 170 8.97 -1.65 3.81
N GLN A 171 7.76 -1.75 3.32
CA GLN A 171 6.82 -2.81 3.70
C GLN A 171 6.78 -3.88 2.60
N ILE A 172 6.96 -5.13 2.98
CA ILE A 172 6.81 -6.28 2.09
C ILE A 172 5.72 -7.19 2.64
N ASN A 173 4.60 -7.24 1.97
CA ASN A 173 3.35 -7.82 2.46
C ASN A 173 2.98 -7.20 3.84
N ASP A 174 2.95 -8.00 4.92
CA ASP A 174 2.61 -7.54 6.27
C ASP A 174 3.84 -7.11 7.09
N ASN A 175 5.06 -7.34 6.60
CA ASN A 175 6.28 -7.13 7.35
C ASN A 175 6.94 -5.78 7.04
N TYR A 176 7.41 -5.09 8.07
CA TYR A 176 8.19 -3.87 7.96
C TYR A 176 9.68 -4.18 8.03
N TYR A 177 10.45 -3.53 7.17
CA TYR A 177 11.91 -3.55 7.13
C TYR A 177 12.38 -2.10 7.22
N GLU A 178 13.15 -1.79 8.24
CA GLU A 178 13.42 -0.43 8.66
C GLU A 178 14.92 -0.19 8.79
N ASP A 179 15.35 1.10 8.82
CA ASP A 179 16.75 1.52 8.85
C ASP A 179 17.57 0.88 7.72
N LEU A 180 17.04 0.91 6.50
CA LEU A 180 17.59 0.19 5.37
C LEU A 180 18.71 0.95 4.68
N THR A 181 19.77 0.23 4.34
CA THR A 181 20.73 0.63 3.31
C THR A 181 20.40 -0.05 1.97
N PRO A 182 20.91 0.45 0.83
CA PRO A 182 20.75 -0.23 -0.46
C PRO A 182 21.20 -1.70 -0.43
N LYS A 183 22.26 -1.99 0.33
CA LYS A 183 22.76 -3.36 0.50
C LYS A 183 21.78 -4.24 1.27
N ASP A 184 21.15 -3.71 2.33
CA ASP A 184 20.16 -4.46 3.10
C ASP A 184 18.95 -4.85 2.24
N ILE A 185 18.49 -3.96 1.37
CA ILE A 185 17.35 -4.27 0.50
C ILE A 185 17.72 -5.30 -0.58
N GLU A 186 18.94 -5.27 -1.10
CA GLU A 186 19.44 -6.30 -2.02
C GLU A 186 19.46 -7.67 -1.34
N GLU A 187 19.99 -7.77 -0.12
CA GLU A 187 20.00 -8.99 0.68
C GLU A 187 18.58 -9.51 0.95
N ILE A 188 17.66 -8.63 1.34
CA ILE A 188 16.24 -8.96 1.57
C ILE A 188 15.61 -9.53 0.29
N ILE A 189 15.85 -8.91 -0.86
CA ILE A 189 15.31 -9.38 -2.15
C ILE A 189 15.88 -10.76 -2.50
N ASP A 190 17.15 -10.98 -2.27
CA ASP A 190 17.79 -12.27 -2.58
C ASP A 190 17.31 -13.38 -1.64
N GLU A 191 17.10 -13.09 -0.35
CA GLU A 191 16.46 -14.01 0.58
C GLU A 191 15.03 -14.38 0.15
N LEU A 192 14.24 -13.39 -0.27
CA LEU A 192 12.88 -13.62 -0.78
C LEU A 192 12.85 -14.44 -2.07
N LYS A 193 13.80 -14.20 -3.00
CA LYS A 193 13.98 -15.03 -4.20
C LYS A 193 14.35 -16.47 -3.86
N ALA A 194 15.14 -16.66 -2.82
CA ALA A 194 15.47 -17.99 -2.29
C ALA A 194 14.33 -18.67 -1.51
N GLY A 195 13.17 -18.01 -1.39
CA GLY A 195 12.00 -18.51 -0.67
C GLY A 195 12.10 -18.40 0.86
N LYS A 196 13.10 -17.66 1.38
CA LYS A 196 13.24 -17.39 2.81
C LYS A 196 12.43 -16.16 3.17
N ILE A 197 12.04 -16.06 4.43
CA ILE A 197 11.41 -14.86 5.00
C ILE A 197 12.47 -14.12 5.80
N PRO A 198 12.95 -12.95 5.34
CA PRO A 198 13.91 -12.16 6.09
C PRO A 198 13.35 -11.75 7.44
N LYS A 199 14.22 -11.53 8.43
CA LYS A 199 13.80 -11.04 9.75
C LYS A 199 13.25 -9.60 9.60
N PRO A 200 11.98 -9.34 9.96
CA PRO A 200 11.42 -8.00 9.91
C PRO A 200 11.99 -7.11 11.01
N GLY A 201 11.80 -5.81 10.86
CA GLY A 201 12.20 -4.78 11.81
C GLY A 201 13.47 -4.03 11.40
N PRO A 202 14.04 -3.25 12.33
CA PRO A 202 15.22 -2.43 12.09
C PRO A 202 16.48 -3.24 11.78
N ARG A 203 17.23 -2.82 10.74
CA ARG A 203 18.54 -3.43 10.40
C ARG A 203 19.70 -2.84 11.23
N SER A 204 19.49 -1.67 11.86
CA SER A 204 20.47 -1.01 12.72
C SER A 204 20.74 -1.72 14.05
N GLY A 205 20.04 -2.80 14.37
CA GLY A 205 20.13 -3.50 15.66
C GLY A 205 19.22 -2.92 16.74
N ARG A 206 18.41 -1.92 16.45
CA ARG A 206 17.36 -1.45 17.37
C ARG A 206 16.29 -2.53 17.52
N PHE A 207 15.65 -2.58 18.67
CA PHE A 207 14.59 -3.55 18.94
C PHE A 207 13.28 -3.19 18.18
N SER A 208 12.93 -1.90 18.19
CA SER A 208 11.70 -1.39 17.58
C SER A 208 11.88 0.06 17.12
N CYS A 209 10.80 0.70 16.69
CA CYS A 209 10.77 2.14 16.39
C CYS A 209 10.78 3.05 17.64
N GLU A 210 11.00 2.51 18.81
CA GLU A 210 11.15 3.30 20.04
C GLU A 210 12.42 4.17 20.02
N PRO A 211 12.41 5.33 20.69
CA PRO A 211 13.60 6.17 20.86
C PRO A 211 14.78 5.38 21.45
N ALA A 212 15.99 5.64 20.98
CA ALA A 212 17.20 4.95 21.46
C ALA A 212 17.45 5.13 22.98
N GLY A 213 16.95 6.21 23.59
CA GLY A 213 16.98 6.47 25.04
C GLY A 213 15.86 5.80 25.83
N GLY A 214 15.07 4.94 25.21
CA GLY A 214 13.88 4.32 25.82
C GLY A 214 12.62 5.18 25.69
N LEU A 215 11.58 4.79 26.41
CA LEU A 215 10.30 5.50 26.41
C LEU A 215 10.47 6.92 26.96
N THR A 216 10.01 7.91 26.19
CA THR A 216 10.06 9.34 26.57
C THR A 216 8.71 9.86 27.09
N SER A 217 7.65 9.08 26.93
CA SER A 217 6.30 9.37 27.37
C SER A 217 5.66 8.12 27.96
N LEU A 218 4.59 8.28 28.72
CA LEU A 218 3.90 7.19 29.41
C LEU A 218 4.81 6.32 30.30
N THR A 219 5.86 6.94 30.85
CA THR A 219 6.82 6.28 31.76
C THR A 219 6.29 6.15 33.21
N GLU A 220 5.21 6.88 33.50
CA GLU A 220 4.54 6.86 34.80
C GLU A 220 3.12 6.28 34.63
N PRO A 221 2.53 5.72 35.69
CA PRO A 221 1.13 5.32 35.68
C PRO A 221 0.22 6.49 35.28
N PRO A 222 -0.90 6.22 34.58
CA PRO A 222 -1.83 7.27 34.16
C PRO A 222 -2.32 8.06 35.36
N LYS A 223 -2.24 9.37 35.32
CA LYS A 223 -2.84 10.24 36.33
C LYS A 223 -4.37 10.12 36.21
N GLY A 224 -5.03 10.23 37.36
CA GLY A 224 -6.47 10.06 37.44
C GLY A 224 -7.28 11.01 36.55
N PRO A 225 -8.61 10.79 36.42
CA PRO A 225 -9.49 11.60 35.58
C PRO A 225 -9.38 13.11 35.90
N GLY A 226 -9.38 13.91 34.85
CA GLY A 226 -9.29 15.38 34.99
C GLY A 226 -7.87 15.95 35.01
N PHE A 227 -6.83 15.11 35.00
CA PHE A 227 -5.47 15.61 34.89
C PHE A 227 -5.17 16.09 33.47
N GLY A 228 -4.66 17.30 33.35
CA GLY A 228 -4.37 17.91 32.04
C GLY A 228 -5.57 18.56 31.35
N VAL A 229 -6.73 18.58 31.96
CA VAL A 229 -7.89 19.32 31.49
C VAL A 229 -7.69 20.81 31.73
N GLN A 230 -7.91 21.64 30.72
CA GLN A 230 -7.85 23.09 30.88
C GLN A 230 -8.96 23.56 31.81
N ALA A 231 -8.60 24.36 32.81
CA ALA A 231 -9.58 24.90 33.76
C ALA A 231 -10.63 25.75 33.00
N GLY A 232 -11.91 25.39 33.16
CA GLY A 232 -13.01 26.12 32.54
C GLY A 232 -13.56 25.53 31.25
N LEU A 233 -13.12 24.34 30.85
CA LEU A 233 -13.76 23.54 29.80
C LEU A 233 -14.61 22.41 30.39
#